data_05745625b86580770925a3cbfeae149c
#
_entry.id   05745625b86580770925a3cbfeae149c
#
_cell.length_a   1.000
_cell.length_b   1.000
_cell.length_c   1.000
_cell.angle_alpha   90.00
_cell.angle_beta   90.00
_cell.angle_gamma   90.00
#
_symmetry.space_group_name_H-M   'P 1'
#
loop_
_entity.id
_entity.type
_entity.pdbx_description
1 polymer ?
#
loop_
_entity_poly.entity_id
_entity_poly.type
_entity_poly.pdbx_seq_one_letter_code
_entity_poly.pdbx_strand_id
1 'polypeptide(L)'
;MRSYPIPQLRKKIGMVPQRAVLFSGTLRENMQWNKQDAGDEEIWQALRVAQAEEFVRKLPDGLDTRILQGGENLSGGQKQRLTIARALVGSPEILVLDDSASALDFATDAALRRAIADLDREMTVLIVSQRANTVRYADQIVVLDDGKAVGIGTHEQLLESCEEYQEIYWSQNERVLAKEEA
;
A
#
# COMPACT_ATOMS: atom_id res chain seq x y z
N MET A 1 -21.83 4.93 12.02
CA MET A 1 -21.63 4.74 10.55
C MET A 1 -22.92 4.81 9.74
N ARG A 2 -24.07 4.26 10.21
CA ARG A 2 -25.32 4.22 9.40
C ARG A 2 -25.89 5.57 8.97
N SER A 3 -25.51 6.68 9.61
CA SER A 3 -25.96 8.03 9.29
C SER A 3 -24.96 8.86 8.46
N TYR A 4 -23.80 8.29 8.10
CA TYR A 4 -22.79 9.01 7.34
C TYR A 4 -23.08 8.89 5.82
N PRO A 5 -23.13 9.99 5.07
CA PRO A 5 -23.34 9.93 3.62
C PRO A 5 -22.22 9.15 2.92
N ILE A 6 -22.59 8.11 2.18
CA ILE A 6 -21.64 7.22 1.50
C ILE A 6 -20.62 7.96 0.63
N PRO A 7 -20.99 8.99 -0.17
CA PRO A 7 -20.02 9.72 -0.97
C PRO A 7 -18.95 10.45 -0.13
N GLN A 8 -19.35 10.97 1.03
CA GLN A 8 -18.41 11.65 1.94
C GLN A 8 -17.47 10.64 2.62
N LEU A 9 -18.01 9.47 3.02
CA LEU A 9 -17.20 8.39 3.60
C LEU A 9 -16.16 7.89 2.60
N ARG A 10 -16.54 7.69 1.35
CA ARG A 10 -15.61 7.21 0.30
C ARG A 10 -14.46 8.20 0.04
N LYS A 11 -14.69 9.50 0.17
CA LYS A 11 -13.62 10.50 0.04
C LYS A 11 -12.56 10.43 1.14
N LYS A 12 -12.95 9.89 2.32
CA LYS A 12 -12.05 9.75 3.47
C LYS A 12 -11.22 8.47 3.43
N ILE A 13 -11.55 7.54 2.55
CA ILE A 13 -10.91 6.22 2.47
C ILE A 13 -10.16 6.10 1.16
N GLY A 14 -8.84 5.96 1.24
CA GLY A 14 -8.01 5.50 0.13
C GLY A 14 -7.90 3.97 0.19
N MET A 15 -8.19 3.27 -0.90
CA MET A 15 -8.10 1.82 -0.96
C MET A 15 -7.17 1.37 -2.08
N VAL A 16 -6.24 0.50 -1.73
CA VAL A 16 -5.32 -0.15 -2.64
C VAL A 16 -5.64 -1.65 -2.65
N PRO A 17 -6.27 -2.16 -3.72
CA PRO A 17 -6.61 -3.58 -3.80
C PRO A 17 -5.37 -4.43 -4.07
N GLN A 18 -5.44 -5.71 -3.75
CA GLN A 18 -4.39 -6.70 -3.99
C GLN A 18 -3.91 -6.70 -5.45
N ARG A 19 -4.83 -6.66 -6.41
CA ARG A 19 -4.50 -6.56 -7.84
C ARG A 19 -4.48 -5.10 -8.27
N ALA A 20 -3.33 -4.61 -8.68
CA ALA A 20 -3.18 -3.27 -9.24
C ALA A 20 -3.94 -3.14 -10.57
N VAL A 21 -4.88 -2.22 -10.63
CA VAL A 21 -5.66 -1.90 -11.84
C VAL A 21 -5.50 -0.43 -12.17
N LEU A 22 -5.02 -0.17 -13.38
CA LEU A 22 -4.95 1.17 -13.97
C LEU A 22 -5.90 1.25 -15.18
N PHE A 23 -6.46 2.43 -15.39
CA PHE A 23 -7.38 2.69 -16.49
C PHE A 23 -6.62 3.21 -17.71
N SER A 24 -7.14 2.94 -18.91
CA SER A 24 -6.64 3.55 -20.14
C SER A 24 -6.82 5.07 -20.08
N GLY A 25 -5.81 5.81 -20.50
CA GLY A 25 -5.77 7.27 -20.43
C GLY A 25 -4.38 7.76 -20.07
N THR A 26 -4.23 8.97 -19.55
CA THR A 26 -2.96 9.47 -19.07
C THR A 26 -2.71 9.02 -17.62
N LEU A 27 -1.44 9.08 -17.19
CA LEU A 27 -1.10 8.86 -15.79
C LEU A 27 -1.80 9.92 -14.90
N ARG A 28 -1.84 11.16 -15.34
CA ARG A 28 -2.59 12.26 -14.69
C ARG A 28 -4.05 11.89 -14.44
N GLU A 29 -4.77 11.44 -15.47
CA GLU A 29 -6.18 11.03 -15.36
C GLU A 29 -6.35 9.88 -14.37
N ASN A 30 -5.41 8.93 -14.34
CA ASN A 30 -5.40 7.87 -13.34
C ASN A 30 -5.22 8.40 -11.92
N MET A 31 -4.35 9.38 -11.69
CA MET A 31 -4.13 10.00 -10.37
C MET A 31 -5.34 10.82 -9.92
N GLN A 32 -6.00 11.50 -10.85
CA GLN A 32 -7.17 12.34 -10.58
C GLN A 32 -8.47 11.55 -10.38
N TRP A 33 -8.44 10.21 -10.43
CA TRP A 33 -9.63 9.37 -10.31
C TRP A 33 -10.46 9.64 -9.05
N ASN A 34 -9.81 9.81 -7.90
CA ASN A 34 -10.50 10.07 -6.63
C ASN A 34 -10.72 11.56 -6.35
N LYS A 35 -9.95 12.44 -7.01
CA LYS A 35 -9.99 13.90 -6.86
C LYS A 35 -9.70 14.54 -8.20
N GLN A 36 -10.75 14.88 -8.94
CA GLN A 36 -10.66 15.39 -10.32
C GLN A 36 -9.92 16.72 -10.44
N ASP A 37 -9.92 17.53 -9.38
CA ASP A 37 -9.27 18.82 -9.28
C ASP A 37 -7.87 18.76 -8.63
N ALA A 38 -7.31 17.55 -8.46
CA ALA A 38 -5.95 17.39 -7.94
C ALA A 38 -4.94 18.06 -8.86
N GLY A 39 -4.16 19.00 -8.30
CA GLY A 39 -3.09 19.69 -9.02
C GLY A 39 -1.81 18.84 -9.13
N ASP A 40 -0.90 19.27 -9.98
CA ASP A 40 0.37 18.58 -10.22
C ASP A 40 1.19 18.37 -8.94
N GLU A 41 1.26 19.38 -8.07
CA GLU A 41 2.02 19.29 -6.81
C GLU A 41 1.48 18.16 -5.92
N GLU A 42 0.17 18.05 -5.80
CA GLU A 42 -0.49 17.00 -5.02
C GLU A 42 -0.23 15.62 -5.62
N ILE A 43 -0.29 15.51 -6.95
CA ILE A 43 0.02 14.27 -7.67
C ILE A 43 1.47 13.87 -7.45
N TRP A 44 2.42 14.80 -7.61
CA TRP A 44 3.85 14.53 -7.39
C TRP A 44 4.15 14.14 -5.94
N GLN A 45 3.50 14.77 -4.96
CA GLN A 45 3.62 14.39 -3.55
C GLN A 45 3.16 12.95 -3.33
N ALA A 46 2.01 12.57 -3.87
CA ALA A 46 1.51 11.20 -3.76
C ALA A 46 2.44 10.18 -4.45
N LEU A 47 2.98 10.52 -5.63
CA LEU A 47 3.96 9.70 -6.34
C LEU A 47 5.26 9.54 -5.55
N ARG A 48 5.72 10.59 -4.86
CA ARG A 48 6.91 10.55 -4.00
C ARG A 48 6.71 9.59 -2.84
N VAL A 49 5.61 9.72 -2.12
CA VAL A 49 5.26 8.81 -1.00
C VAL A 49 5.15 7.36 -1.49
N ALA A 50 4.52 7.14 -2.63
CA ALA A 50 4.38 5.81 -3.23
C ALA A 50 5.66 5.26 -3.89
N GLN A 51 6.81 5.94 -3.74
CA GLN A 51 8.09 5.55 -4.36
C GLN A 51 8.01 5.46 -5.90
N ALA A 52 7.15 6.26 -6.53
CA ALA A 52 6.90 6.23 -7.97
C ALA A 52 7.51 7.44 -8.71
N GLU A 53 7.85 8.52 -8.02
CA GLU A 53 8.32 9.78 -8.62
C GLU A 53 9.49 9.56 -9.57
N GLU A 54 10.50 8.81 -9.16
CA GLU A 54 11.72 8.61 -9.94
C GLU A 54 11.44 8.01 -11.32
N PHE A 55 10.67 6.93 -11.38
CA PHE A 55 10.40 6.29 -12.66
C PHE A 55 9.42 7.10 -13.52
N VAL A 56 8.44 7.80 -12.90
CA VAL A 56 7.51 8.66 -13.64
C VAL A 56 8.25 9.83 -14.29
N ARG A 57 9.23 10.45 -13.61
CA ARG A 57 10.07 11.51 -14.17
C ARG A 57 10.94 11.04 -15.34
N LYS A 58 11.24 9.73 -15.43
CA LYS A 58 11.99 9.13 -16.55
C LYS A 58 11.11 8.80 -17.76
N LEU A 59 9.78 8.86 -17.62
CA LEU A 59 8.88 8.67 -18.75
C LEU A 59 8.93 9.91 -19.67
N PRO A 60 8.88 9.71 -21.00
CA PRO A 60 9.02 10.81 -21.95
C PRO A 60 8.03 11.96 -21.73
N ASP A 61 6.78 11.61 -21.41
CA ASP A 61 5.68 12.56 -21.24
C ASP A 61 5.31 12.78 -19.76
N GLY A 62 6.11 12.25 -18.80
CA GLY A 62 5.87 12.42 -17.36
C GLY A 62 4.44 12.05 -16.95
N LEU A 63 3.70 13.00 -16.36
CA LEU A 63 2.31 12.79 -15.95
C LEU A 63 1.34 12.59 -17.13
N ASP A 64 1.68 13.04 -18.33
CA ASP A 64 0.84 12.91 -19.51
C ASP A 64 1.13 11.64 -20.30
N THR A 65 2.05 10.79 -19.79
CA THR A 65 2.34 9.47 -20.35
C THR A 65 1.08 8.64 -20.43
N ARG A 66 0.84 8.06 -21.62
CA ARG A 66 -0.33 7.21 -21.88
C ARG A 66 -0.19 5.85 -21.21
N ILE A 67 -1.18 5.50 -20.41
CA ILE A 67 -1.34 4.19 -19.79
C ILE A 67 -2.25 3.35 -20.69
N LEU A 68 -1.79 2.17 -21.10
CA LEU A 68 -2.59 1.22 -21.85
C LEU A 68 -3.59 0.51 -20.93
N GLN A 69 -4.54 -0.20 -21.51
CA GLN A 69 -5.56 -0.95 -20.75
C GLN A 69 -4.88 -1.87 -19.71
N GLY A 70 -5.31 -1.79 -18.45
CA GLY A 70 -4.71 -2.57 -17.36
C GLY A 70 -3.23 -2.25 -17.06
N GLY A 71 -2.68 -1.18 -17.65
CA GLY A 71 -1.27 -0.79 -17.45
C GLY A 71 -0.28 -1.75 -18.11
N GLU A 72 -0.61 -2.36 -19.25
CA GLU A 72 0.25 -3.36 -19.91
C GLU A 72 1.66 -2.85 -20.26
N ASN A 73 1.80 -1.55 -20.43
CA ASN A 73 3.09 -0.89 -20.67
C ASN A 73 3.92 -0.62 -19.41
N LEU A 74 3.50 -1.13 -18.25
CA LEU A 74 4.16 -0.95 -16.96
C LEU A 74 4.47 -2.30 -16.29
N SER A 75 5.56 -2.36 -15.52
CA SER A 75 5.85 -3.52 -14.68
C SER A 75 4.83 -3.67 -13.54
N GLY A 76 4.73 -4.87 -12.95
CA GLY A 76 3.83 -5.12 -11.80
C GLY A 76 4.08 -4.18 -10.63
N GLY A 77 5.35 -3.97 -10.26
CA GLY A 77 5.72 -3.04 -9.19
C GLY A 77 5.44 -1.56 -9.53
N GLN A 78 5.57 -1.16 -10.80
CA GLN A 78 5.19 0.20 -11.23
C GLN A 78 3.68 0.40 -11.12
N LYS A 79 2.87 -0.57 -11.60
CA LYS A 79 1.41 -0.52 -11.47
C LYS A 79 0.98 -0.41 -10.00
N GLN A 80 1.59 -1.20 -9.13
CA GLN A 80 1.27 -1.21 -7.71
C GLN A 80 1.57 0.15 -7.08
N ARG A 81 2.76 0.70 -7.30
CA ARG A 81 3.14 2.03 -6.79
C ARG A 81 2.20 3.14 -7.30
N LEU A 82 1.81 3.11 -8.58
CA LEU A 82 0.84 4.06 -9.11
C LEU A 82 -0.56 3.88 -8.50
N THR A 83 -0.98 2.65 -8.22
CA THR A 83 -2.26 2.40 -7.53
C THR A 83 -2.23 2.94 -6.10
N ILE A 84 -1.09 2.80 -5.40
CA ILE A 84 -0.87 3.39 -4.08
C ILE A 84 -0.88 4.92 -4.16
N ALA A 85 -0.15 5.52 -5.11
CA ALA A 85 -0.16 6.97 -5.31
C ALA A 85 -1.57 7.50 -5.53
N ARG A 86 -2.35 6.86 -6.40
CA ARG A 86 -3.75 7.21 -6.65
C ARG A 86 -4.61 7.19 -5.39
N ALA A 87 -4.40 6.22 -4.51
CA ALA A 87 -5.13 6.15 -3.24
C ALA A 87 -4.73 7.27 -2.27
N LEU A 88 -3.51 7.78 -2.36
CA LEU A 88 -2.98 8.88 -1.54
C LEU A 88 -3.38 10.26 -2.03
N VAL A 89 -3.68 10.43 -3.33
CA VAL A 89 -4.22 11.68 -3.88
C VAL A 89 -5.55 11.99 -3.20
N GLY A 90 -5.75 13.23 -2.78
CA GLY A 90 -6.96 13.62 -2.03
C GLY A 90 -6.81 13.46 -0.51
N SER A 91 -5.64 13.04 -0.05
CA SER A 91 -5.29 13.01 1.38
C SER A 91 -6.31 12.27 2.25
N PRO A 92 -6.49 10.96 2.05
CA PRO A 92 -7.47 10.17 2.82
C PRO A 92 -7.14 10.19 4.32
N GLU A 93 -8.18 10.08 5.16
CA GLU A 93 -8.05 9.90 6.62
C GLU A 93 -7.76 8.43 6.98
N ILE A 94 -8.18 7.50 6.11
CA ILE A 94 -7.98 6.06 6.27
C ILE A 94 -7.37 5.52 4.97
N LEU A 95 -6.24 4.84 5.06
CA LEU A 95 -5.61 4.14 3.94
C LEU A 95 -5.70 2.63 4.18
N VAL A 96 -6.32 1.92 3.25
CA VAL A 96 -6.40 0.45 3.27
C VAL A 96 -5.46 -0.12 2.20
N LEU A 97 -4.52 -0.95 2.63
CA LEU A 97 -3.53 -1.62 1.79
C LEU A 97 -3.83 -3.13 1.83
N ASP A 98 -4.52 -3.64 0.82
CA ASP A 98 -4.89 -5.06 0.74
C ASP A 98 -3.84 -5.84 -0.04
N ASP A 99 -2.97 -6.56 0.67
CA ASP A 99 -1.79 -7.32 0.17
C ASP A 99 -0.97 -6.58 -0.89
N SER A 100 -0.94 -5.26 -0.78
CA SER A 100 -0.36 -4.37 -1.78
C SER A 100 1.18 -4.43 -1.83
N ALA A 101 1.81 -4.98 -0.80
CA ALA A 101 3.27 -5.16 -0.73
C ALA A 101 3.76 -6.40 -1.49
N SER A 102 2.89 -7.34 -1.87
CA SER A 102 3.27 -8.59 -2.52
C SER A 102 3.99 -8.42 -3.86
N ALA A 103 3.66 -7.33 -4.59
CA ALA A 103 4.27 -6.98 -5.87
C ALA A 103 5.51 -6.06 -5.75
N LEU A 104 5.89 -5.64 -4.54
CA LEU A 104 7.03 -4.78 -4.26
C LEU A 104 8.22 -5.59 -3.75
N ASP A 105 9.43 -5.15 -4.11
CA ASP A 105 10.63 -5.62 -3.45
C ASP A 105 10.73 -5.07 -2.01
N PHE A 106 11.57 -5.72 -1.18
CA PHE A 106 11.68 -5.38 0.24
C PHE A 106 12.13 -3.94 0.49
N ALA A 107 13.04 -3.41 -0.32
CA ALA A 107 13.57 -2.05 -0.16
C ALA A 107 12.49 -1.00 -0.48
N THR A 108 11.75 -1.20 -1.57
CA THR A 108 10.63 -0.34 -1.97
C THR A 108 9.50 -0.37 -0.94
N ASP A 109 9.13 -1.56 -0.42
CA ASP A 109 8.12 -1.70 0.62
C ASP A 109 8.53 -0.98 1.92
N ALA A 110 9.78 -1.14 2.36
CA ALA A 110 10.30 -0.44 3.54
C ALA A 110 10.33 1.08 3.36
N ALA A 111 10.74 1.57 2.18
CA ALA A 111 10.76 2.99 1.86
C ALA A 111 9.33 3.58 1.81
N LEU A 112 8.38 2.86 1.23
CA LEU A 112 6.96 3.24 1.21
C LEU A 112 6.39 3.38 2.62
N ARG A 113 6.62 2.40 3.49
CA ARG A 113 6.11 2.44 4.88
C ARG A 113 6.69 3.61 5.66
N ARG A 114 7.99 3.89 5.52
CA ARG A 114 8.62 5.07 6.13
C ARG A 114 7.99 6.36 5.60
N ALA A 115 7.85 6.48 4.29
CA ALA A 115 7.27 7.68 3.68
C ALA A 115 5.81 7.91 4.10
N ILE A 116 5.03 6.83 4.37
CA ILE A 116 3.67 6.92 4.91
C ILE A 116 3.71 7.37 6.38
N ALA A 117 4.62 6.83 7.19
CA ALA A 117 4.77 7.18 8.61
C ALA A 117 5.25 8.64 8.79
N ASP A 118 6.09 9.12 7.86
CA ASP A 118 6.64 10.49 7.89
C ASP A 118 5.66 11.55 7.32
N LEU A 119 4.44 11.15 6.92
CA LEU A 119 3.44 12.13 6.49
C LEU A 119 3.04 13.02 7.67
N ASP A 120 3.14 14.35 7.48
CA ASP A 120 2.75 15.36 8.47
C ASP A 120 1.21 15.49 8.56
N ARG A 121 0.54 14.37 8.84
CA ARG A 121 -0.90 14.30 9.05
C ARG A 121 -1.29 13.01 9.76
N GLU A 122 -2.35 13.09 10.56
CA GLU A 122 -2.97 11.90 11.15
C GLU A 122 -3.70 11.10 10.05
N MET A 123 -3.28 9.85 9.86
CA MET A 123 -3.91 8.91 8.94
C MET A 123 -3.91 7.52 9.57
N THR A 124 -5.07 6.88 9.61
CA THR A 124 -5.17 5.48 10.00
C THR A 124 -4.78 4.60 8.82
N VAL A 125 -3.79 3.71 9.00
CA VAL A 125 -3.36 2.77 7.96
C VAL A 125 -3.78 1.36 8.36
N LEU A 126 -4.61 0.74 7.54
CA LEU A 126 -4.99 -0.67 7.66
C LEU A 126 -4.24 -1.49 6.63
N ILE A 127 -3.38 -2.40 7.08
CA ILE A 127 -2.58 -3.26 6.22
C ILE A 127 -3.08 -4.70 6.34
N VAL A 128 -3.51 -5.28 5.24
CA VAL A 128 -3.76 -6.71 5.12
C VAL A 128 -2.55 -7.34 4.43
N SER A 129 -1.93 -8.31 5.07
CA SER A 129 -0.74 -8.97 4.51
C SER A 129 -0.60 -10.38 5.05
N GLN A 130 -0.09 -11.27 4.20
CA GLN A 130 0.38 -12.59 4.60
C GLN A 130 1.85 -12.56 5.06
N ARG A 131 2.54 -11.42 4.94
CA ARG A 131 3.95 -11.26 5.32
C ARG A 131 4.06 -10.65 6.71
N ALA A 132 4.50 -11.42 7.70
CA ALA A 132 4.71 -10.95 9.06
C ALA A 132 5.65 -9.73 9.12
N ASN A 133 6.69 -9.72 8.28
CA ASN A 133 7.64 -8.60 8.19
C ASN A 133 7.01 -7.29 7.70
N THR A 134 5.88 -7.33 6.98
CA THR A 134 5.16 -6.13 6.54
C THR A 134 4.40 -5.49 7.69
N VAL A 135 3.83 -6.29 8.59
CA VAL A 135 2.94 -5.82 9.67
C VAL A 135 3.63 -5.68 11.03
N ARG A 136 4.84 -6.19 11.20
CA ARG A 136 5.55 -6.22 12.50
C ARG A 136 5.75 -4.85 13.17
N TYR A 137 5.66 -3.76 12.43
CA TYR A 137 5.80 -2.39 12.93
C TYR A 137 4.46 -1.68 13.15
N ALA A 138 3.34 -2.38 12.98
CA ALA A 138 2.02 -1.82 13.24
C ALA A 138 1.79 -1.68 14.75
N ASP A 139 1.04 -0.65 15.14
CA ASP A 139 0.66 -0.41 16.53
C ASP A 139 -0.19 -1.55 17.09
N GLN A 140 -0.97 -2.20 16.22
CA GLN A 140 -1.78 -3.37 16.56
C GLN A 140 -1.87 -4.32 15.37
N ILE A 141 -1.69 -5.61 15.63
CA ILE A 141 -1.85 -6.70 14.67
C ILE A 141 -3.04 -7.54 15.11
N VAL A 142 -3.89 -7.91 14.15
CA VAL A 142 -4.97 -8.88 14.32
C VAL A 142 -4.62 -10.11 13.50
N VAL A 143 -4.43 -11.24 14.16
CA VAL A 143 -4.18 -12.53 13.50
C VAL A 143 -5.51 -13.20 13.24
N LEU A 144 -5.74 -13.56 11.98
CA LEU A 144 -6.97 -14.24 11.55
C LEU A 144 -6.65 -15.67 11.13
N ASP A 145 -7.39 -16.63 11.70
CA ASP A 145 -7.40 -18.01 11.27
C ASP A 145 -8.84 -18.50 11.13
N ASP A 146 -9.16 -19.16 10.02
CA ASP A 146 -10.50 -19.64 9.67
C ASP A 146 -11.62 -18.59 9.89
N GLY A 147 -11.33 -17.33 9.55
CA GLY A 147 -12.27 -16.20 9.69
C GLY A 147 -12.49 -15.71 11.11
N LYS A 148 -11.70 -16.16 12.09
CA LYS A 148 -11.75 -15.73 13.50
C LYS A 148 -10.47 -15.02 13.88
N ALA A 149 -10.58 -14.03 14.78
CA ALA A 149 -9.41 -13.41 15.40
C ALA A 149 -8.87 -14.35 16.49
N VAL A 150 -7.67 -14.91 16.25
CA VAL A 150 -6.98 -15.83 17.16
C VAL A 150 -5.93 -15.12 18.01
N GLY A 151 -5.45 -13.95 17.57
CA GLY A 151 -4.51 -13.12 18.33
C GLY A 151 -4.71 -11.63 18.03
N ILE A 152 -4.56 -10.79 19.03
CA ILE A 152 -4.58 -9.33 18.92
C ILE A 152 -3.50 -8.76 19.84
N GLY A 153 -2.56 -7.96 19.27
CA GLY A 153 -1.48 -7.36 20.06
C GLY A 153 -0.41 -6.72 19.17
N THR A 154 0.70 -6.32 19.78
CA THR A 154 1.92 -5.93 19.07
C THR A 154 2.66 -7.16 18.57
N HIS A 155 3.67 -6.95 17.72
CA HIS A 155 4.56 -8.01 17.25
C HIS A 155 5.14 -8.84 18.40
N GLU A 156 5.68 -8.18 19.41
CA GLU A 156 6.32 -8.80 20.56
C GLU A 156 5.32 -9.63 21.36
N GLN A 157 4.15 -9.06 21.65
CA GLN A 157 3.08 -9.75 22.38
C GLN A 157 2.60 -11.00 21.67
N LEU A 158 2.45 -10.94 20.34
CA LEU A 158 1.99 -12.07 19.54
C LEU A 158 3.06 -13.16 19.40
N LEU A 159 4.35 -12.79 19.39
CA LEU A 159 5.44 -13.76 19.43
C LEU A 159 5.49 -14.53 20.76
N GLU A 160 4.93 -14.00 21.84
CA GLU A 160 4.88 -14.66 23.15
C GLU A 160 3.59 -15.47 23.34
N SER A 161 2.46 -15.03 22.73
CA SER A 161 1.12 -15.50 23.11
C SER A 161 0.28 -16.10 22.00
N CYS A 162 0.70 -16.03 20.71
CA CYS A 162 -0.10 -16.51 19.58
C CYS A 162 0.70 -17.51 18.74
N GLU A 163 0.34 -18.78 18.82
CA GLU A 163 1.01 -19.88 18.13
C GLU A 163 0.94 -19.71 16.61
N GLU A 164 -0.22 -19.32 16.07
CA GLU A 164 -0.42 -19.10 14.64
C GLU A 164 0.47 -17.96 14.11
N TYR A 165 0.66 -16.90 14.91
CA TYR A 165 1.57 -15.80 14.52
C TYR A 165 3.03 -16.24 14.54
N GLN A 166 3.43 -17.02 15.53
CA GLN A 166 4.77 -17.58 15.63
C GLN A 166 5.08 -18.46 14.41
N GLU A 167 4.19 -19.38 14.05
CA GLU A 167 4.34 -20.25 12.88
C GLU A 167 4.53 -19.43 11.58
N ILE A 168 3.67 -18.42 11.36
CA ILE A 168 3.78 -17.54 10.19
C ILE A 168 5.13 -16.81 10.20
N TYR A 169 5.52 -16.24 11.32
CA TYR A 169 6.75 -15.46 11.44
C TYR A 169 7.99 -16.31 11.20
N TRP A 170 8.11 -17.45 11.89
CA TRP A 170 9.28 -18.31 11.80
C TRP A 170 9.39 -18.98 10.43
N SER A 171 8.30 -19.48 9.86
CA SER A 171 8.30 -20.07 8.51
C SER A 171 8.81 -19.14 7.42
N GLN A 172 8.63 -17.83 7.59
CA GLN A 172 9.09 -16.82 6.64
C GLN A 172 10.56 -16.42 6.89
N ASN A 173 11.02 -16.41 8.14
CA ASN A 173 12.37 -16.00 8.49
C ASN A 173 13.40 -17.13 8.36
N GLU A 174 13.05 -18.37 8.63
CA GLU A 174 13.92 -19.54 8.35
C GLU A 174 14.28 -19.64 6.87
N ARG A 175 13.36 -19.32 5.96
CA ARG A 175 13.63 -19.27 4.51
C ARG A 175 14.58 -18.16 4.10
N VAL A 176 14.70 -17.11 4.87
CA VAL A 176 15.63 -16.00 4.61
C VAL A 176 17.04 -16.41 5.06
N LEU A 177 17.17 -16.99 6.25
CA LEU A 177 18.46 -17.46 6.79
C LEU A 177 19.06 -18.57 5.92
N ALA A 178 18.26 -19.53 5.47
CA ALA A 178 18.72 -20.61 4.59
C ALA A 178 19.15 -20.14 3.18
N LYS A 179 18.79 -18.93 2.76
CA LYS A 179 19.23 -18.34 1.49
C LYS A 179 20.49 -17.48 1.62
N GLU A 180 20.82 -17.03 2.81
CA GLU A 180 22.05 -16.29 3.09
C GLU A 180 23.24 -17.22 3.35
N GLU A 181 22.97 -18.49 3.68
CA GLU A 181 23.99 -19.52 3.91
C GLU A 181 24.32 -20.38 2.66
N ALA A 182 23.62 -20.16 1.53
CA ALA A 182 23.82 -20.90 0.27
C ALA A 182 24.43 -20.03 -0.83
#